data_6dc3b503ba567e8db78ee872c73e62a3
#
_entry.id   6dc3b503ba567e8db78ee872c73e62a3
#
_cell.length_a   1.000
_cell.length_b   1.000
_cell.length_c   1.000
_cell.angle_alpha   90.00
_cell.angle_beta   90.00
_cell.angle_gamma   90.00
#
_symmetry.space_group_name_H-M   'P 1'
#
loop_
_entity.id
_entity.type
_entity.pdbx_description
1 polymer ?
#
loop_
_entity_poly.entity_id
_entity_poly.type
_entity_poly.pdbx_seq_one_letter_code
_entity_poly.pdbx_strand_id
1 'polypeptide(L)'
;MYDLCISSMKHYCKDAIIKPNCINTIPYYGREKKDNESTAFVYSRFFIPFVSFWSGWAIFCDGDFLWQDDINKLWEQRDDRYAVMVCKHDYKSTIKEKAFGHVQENFPRKNWSSLIMWNCAHPSNRTLTPEYCNSAEPRELHRFLHLKDEEIGSIDLRWNWLVDEYEYREDAGALHFTNGGPWCDIKTKQDLQYYQMRAILGIDKW
;
A
#
# COMPACT_ATOMS: atom_id res chain seq x y z
N MET A 1 5.24 10.92 7.55
CA MET A 1 5.39 9.69 6.73
C MET A 1 5.14 9.95 5.24
N TYR A 2 4.01 10.51 4.87
CA TYR A 2 3.66 10.72 3.46
C TYR A 2 4.76 11.44 2.65
N ASP A 3 5.29 12.57 3.14
CA ASP A 3 6.37 13.29 2.46
C ASP A 3 7.65 12.45 2.35
N LEU A 4 7.96 11.64 3.38
CA LEU A 4 9.10 10.73 3.35
C LEU A 4 8.89 9.59 2.35
N CYS A 5 7.66 9.06 2.25
CA CYS A 5 7.32 8.04 1.26
C CYS A 5 7.59 8.57 -0.17
N ILE A 6 7.08 9.77 -0.49
CA ILE A 6 7.31 10.40 -1.80
C ILE A 6 8.79 10.70 -2.02
N SER A 7 9.45 11.30 -1.03
CA SER A 7 10.84 11.74 -1.17
C SER A 7 11.80 10.58 -1.28
N SER A 8 11.58 9.48 -0.54
CA SER A 8 12.38 8.27 -0.66
C SER A 8 12.17 7.59 -2.03
N MET A 9 10.93 7.51 -2.52
CA MET A 9 10.67 7.00 -3.86
C MET A 9 11.42 7.80 -4.92
N LYS A 10 11.35 9.14 -4.88
CA LYS A 10 12.05 10.02 -5.82
C LYS A 10 13.57 10.00 -5.67
N HIS A 11 14.08 9.67 -4.50
CA HIS A 11 15.52 9.51 -4.28
C HIS A 11 16.09 8.37 -5.13
N TYR A 12 15.37 7.25 -5.21
CA TYR A 12 15.80 6.08 -5.99
C TYR A 12 15.31 6.10 -7.44
N CYS A 13 14.19 6.79 -7.74
CA CYS A 13 13.63 6.90 -9.07
C CYS A 13 13.12 8.31 -9.34
N LYS A 14 13.95 9.14 -9.98
CA LYS A 14 13.64 10.56 -10.26
C LYS A 14 12.49 10.74 -11.23
N ASP A 15 12.32 9.80 -12.16
CA ASP A 15 11.32 9.87 -13.23
C ASP A 15 9.95 9.28 -12.84
N ALA A 16 9.81 8.80 -11.59
CA ALA A 16 8.54 8.28 -11.12
C ALA A 16 7.45 9.37 -11.16
N ILE A 17 6.34 9.07 -11.83
CA ILE A 17 5.15 9.93 -11.85
C ILE A 17 4.31 9.60 -10.62
N ILE A 18 4.35 10.47 -9.62
CA ILE A 18 3.65 10.29 -8.36
C ILE A 18 2.41 11.18 -8.33
N LYS A 19 1.25 10.56 -8.10
CA LYS A 19 -0.04 11.25 -7.95
C LYS A 19 -0.60 10.99 -6.56
N PRO A 20 -0.80 12.03 -5.73
CA PRO A 20 -1.52 11.89 -4.47
C PRO A 20 -2.92 11.32 -4.70
N ASN A 21 -3.27 10.25 -3.99
CA ASN A 21 -4.59 9.63 -4.08
C ASN A 21 -5.52 10.22 -2.99
N CYS A 22 -5.84 11.51 -3.14
CA CYS A 22 -6.66 12.25 -2.17
C CYS A 22 -8.14 12.04 -2.45
N ILE A 23 -8.92 11.61 -1.45
CA ILE A 23 -10.37 11.34 -1.60
C ILE A 23 -11.16 12.53 -2.16
N ASN A 24 -10.78 13.76 -1.80
CA ASN A 24 -11.44 14.98 -2.28
C ASN A 24 -11.22 15.23 -3.78
N THR A 25 -10.27 14.53 -4.40
CA THR A 25 -9.97 14.68 -5.84
C THR A 25 -10.41 13.46 -6.65
N ILE A 26 -10.91 12.41 -6.00
CA ILE A 26 -11.41 11.22 -6.68
C ILE A 26 -12.87 11.47 -7.10
N PRO A 27 -13.17 11.46 -8.40
CA PRO A 27 -14.54 11.63 -8.85
C PRO A 27 -15.48 10.57 -8.27
N TYR A 28 -16.64 10.99 -7.82
CA TYR A 28 -17.71 10.12 -7.26
C TYR A 28 -17.31 9.34 -6.00
N TYR A 29 -16.21 9.71 -5.31
CA TYR A 29 -15.93 9.14 -4.00
C TYR A 29 -16.97 9.62 -2.99
N GLY A 30 -17.80 8.71 -2.49
CA GLY A 30 -18.89 9.00 -1.57
C GLY A 30 -18.92 8.11 -0.33
N ARG A 31 -17.82 7.37 -0.08
CA ARG A 31 -17.77 6.45 1.06
C ARG A 31 -17.54 7.21 2.36
N GLU A 32 -18.52 7.10 3.26
CA GLU A 32 -18.41 7.64 4.61
C GLU A 32 -17.60 6.69 5.51
N LYS A 33 -16.79 7.28 6.39
CA LYS A 33 -16.07 6.53 7.42
C LYS A 33 -17.04 5.99 8.45
N LYS A 34 -17.01 4.68 8.71
CA LYS A 34 -17.74 4.06 9.84
C LYS A 34 -16.90 4.10 11.12
N ASP A 35 -17.53 4.01 12.29
CA ASP A 35 -16.85 4.14 13.60
C ASP A 35 -15.73 3.11 13.82
N ASN A 36 -15.87 1.92 13.23
CA ASN A 36 -14.89 0.83 13.33
C ASN A 36 -13.80 0.88 12.23
N GLU A 37 -13.78 1.88 11.37
CA GLU A 37 -12.79 2.03 10.30
C GLU A 37 -11.68 2.99 10.71
N SER A 38 -10.42 2.67 10.38
CA SER A 38 -9.27 3.48 10.77
C SER A 38 -9.27 4.87 10.12
N THR A 39 -9.57 4.96 8.81
CA THR A 39 -9.54 6.21 8.06
C THR A 39 -10.58 6.24 6.94
N ALA A 40 -11.04 7.45 6.57
CA ALA A 40 -11.97 7.63 5.46
C ALA A 40 -11.36 7.29 4.09
N PHE A 41 -10.03 7.41 3.95
CA PHE A 41 -9.35 7.24 2.65
C PHE A 41 -8.95 5.80 2.32
N VAL A 42 -9.14 4.86 3.24
CA VAL A 42 -8.67 3.46 3.07
C VAL A 42 -9.20 2.78 1.79
N TYR A 43 -10.34 3.21 1.30
CA TYR A 43 -10.95 2.63 0.09
C TYR A 43 -10.56 3.34 -1.21
N SER A 44 -9.87 4.47 -1.13
CA SER A 44 -9.45 5.25 -2.31
C SER A 44 -8.58 4.43 -3.27
N ARG A 45 -7.84 3.45 -2.75
CA ARG A 45 -6.98 2.53 -3.51
C ARG A 45 -7.74 1.71 -4.55
N PHE A 46 -9.03 1.44 -4.32
CA PHE A 46 -9.86 0.65 -5.23
C PHE A 46 -10.47 1.47 -6.37
N PHE A 47 -10.37 2.81 -6.31
CA PHE A 47 -10.77 3.70 -7.40
C PHE A 47 -9.69 3.86 -8.47
N ILE A 48 -8.48 3.32 -8.26
CA ILE A 48 -7.35 3.51 -9.20
C ILE A 48 -7.67 3.02 -10.62
N PRO A 49 -8.26 1.85 -10.85
CA PRO A 49 -8.65 1.45 -12.19
C PRO A 49 -9.63 2.44 -12.84
N PHE A 50 -10.61 2.95 -12.09
CA PHE A 50 -11.58 3.94 -12.57
C PHE A 50 -10.90 5.28 -12.94
N VAL A 51 -10.11 5.86 -12.04
CA VAL A 51 -9.44 7.16 -12.31
C VAL A 51 -8.34 7.05 -13.37
N SER A 52 -7.88 5.84 -13.67
CA SER A 52 -6.99 5.53 -14.80
C SER A 52 -7.76 5.23 -16.09
N PHE A 53 -9.08 5.46 -16.11
CA PHE A 53 -9.96 5.16 -17.25
C PHE A 53 -9.85 3.71 -17.73
N TRP A 54 -9.63 2.79 -16.79
CA TRP A 54 -9.37 1.36 -17.04
C TRP A 54 -8.32 1.14 -18.12
N SER A 55 -7.20 1.85 -18.03
CA SER A 55 -6.11 1.80 -19.00
C SER A 55 -4.75 1.70 -18.33
N GLY A 56 -3.87 0.89 -18.91
CA GLY A 56 -2.48 0.74 -18.48
C GLY A 56 -2.31 0.11 -17.10
N TRP A 57 -1.17 0.40 -16.49
CA TRP A 57 -0.80 -0.08 -15.16
C TRP A 57 -0.61 1.09 -14.18
N ALA A 58 -0.84 0.84 -12.91
CA ALA A 58 -0.55 1.77 -11.82
C ALA A 58 -0.05 1.02 -10.58
N ILE A 59 0.84 1.65 -9.80
CA ILE A 59 1.21 1.16 -8.47
C ILE A 59 0.52 2.04 -7.44
N PHE A 60 -0.16 1.41 -6.48
CA PHE A 60 -0.63 2.04 -5.25
C PHE A 60 0.23 1.57 -4.09
N CYS A 61 0.60 2.46 -3.19
CA CYS A 61 1.10 2.11 -1.86
C CYS A 61 0.48 3.03 -0.80
N ASP A 62 0.41 2.54 0.44
CA ASP A 62 0.05 3.37 1.58
C ASP A 62 1.12 4.45 1.83
N GLY A 63 0.76 5.53 2.50
CA GLY A 63 1.65 6.67 2.74
C GLY A 63 2.69 6.44 3.86
N ASP A 64 2.67 5.28 4.49
CA ASP A 64 3.58 4.83 5.56
C ASP A 64 4.68 3.88 5.07
N PHE A 65 4.98 3.95 3.77
CA PHE A 65 6.11 3.27 3.14
C PHE A 65 7.39 4.12 3.19
N LEU A 66 8.53 3.44 3.36
CA LEU A 66 9.86 3.97 3.13
C LEU A 66 10.52 3.16 2.01
N TRP A 67 10.70 3.77 0.86
CA TRP A 67 11.36 3.15 -0.28
C TRP A 67 12.87 3.10 -0.07
N GLN A 68 13.48 1.96 -0.43
CA GLN A 68 14.91 1.69 -0.27
C GLN A 68 15.57 1.19 -1.57
N ASP A 69 14.78 1.05 -2.64
CA ASP A 69 15.27 0.64 -3.97
C ASP A 69 14.44 1.30 -5.08
N ASP A 70 14.93 1.23 -6.31
CA ASP A 70 14.31 1.79 -7.49
C ASP A 70 12.98 1.07 -7.80
N ILE A 71 11.88 1.82 -7.76
CA ILE A 71 10.53 1.33 -8.05
C ILE A 71 10.40 0.78 -9.48
N ASN A 72 11.28 1.14 -10.41
CA ASN A 72 11.29 0.56 -11.74
C ASN A 72 11.54 -0.96 -11.70
N LYS A 73 12.34 -1.45 -10.77
CA LYS A 73 12.54 -2.89 -10.57
C LYS A 73 11.27 -3.62 -10.16
N LEU A 74 10.37 -2.94 -9.43
CA LEU A 74 9.03 -3.44 -9.15
C LEU A 74 8.15 -3.34 -10.40
N TRP A 75 8.21 -2.19 -11.08
CA TRP A 75 7.44 -1.93 -12.30
C TRP A 75 7.70 -2.94 -13.41
N GLU A 76 8.92 -3.44 -13.56
CA GLU A 76 9.32 -4.45 -14.53
C GLU A 76 8.73 -5.83 -14.27
N GLN A 77 8.23 -6.10 -13.06
CA GLN A 77 7.60 -7.38 -12.70
C GLN A 77 6.16 -7.53 -13.20
N ARG A 78 5.61 -6.52 -13.88
CA ARG A 78 4.25 -6.58 -14.42
C ARG A 78 4.06 -7.79 -15.31
N ASP A 79 2.89 -8.42 -15.14
CA ASP A 79 2.48 -9.56 -15.95
C ASP A 79 0.99 -9.40 -16.30
N ASP A 80 0.72 -9.21 -17.59
CA ASP A 80 -0.62 -8.90 -18.11
C ASP A 80 -1.66 -10.04 -17.89
N ARG A 81 -1.20 -11.22 -17.47
CA ARG A 81 -2.08 -12.32 -17.08
C ARG A 81 -2.89 -12.02 -15.81
N TYR A 82 -2.41 -11.08 -14.98
CA TYR A 82 -3.01 -10.76 -13.70
C TYR A 82 -3.79 -9.45 -13.73
N ALA A 83 -4.91 -9.43 -13.02
CA ALA A 83 -5.69 -8.23 -12.78
C ALA A 83 -5.02 -7.31 -11.75
N VAL A 84 -4.39 -7.93 -10.74
CA VAL A 84 -3.55 -7.27 -9.73
C VAL A 84 -2.35 -8.13 -9.42
N MET A 85 -1.26 -7.49 -8.98
CA MET A 85 -0.14 -8.18 -8.36
C MET A 85 0.13 -7.56 -6.99
N VAL A 86 0.30 -8.40 -5.97
CA VAL A 86 0.43 -7.98 -4.56
C VAL A 86 1.49 -8.80 -3.83
N CYS A 87 2.03 -8.26 -2.75
CA CYS A 87 2.81 -9.05 -1.79
C CYS A 87 1.84 -9.96 -1.02
N LYS A 88 1.89 -11.26 -1.28
CA LYS A 88 1.01 -12.25 -0.65
C LYS A 88 1.54 -12.62 0.74
N HIS A 89 1.31 -11.72 1.70
CA HIS A 89 1.65 -11.98 3.09
C HIS A 89 0.88 -13.18 3.65
N ASP A 90 1.61 -14.12 4.22
CA ASP A 90 1.06 -15.28 4.96
C ASP A 90 1.66 -15.28 6.36
N TYR A 91 1.06 -14.51 7.26
CA TYR A 91 1.50 -14.38 8.64
C TYR A 91 0.33 -14.15 9.59
N LYS A 92 0.57 -14.44 10.86
CA LYS A 92 -0.34 -14.07 11.96
C LYS A 92 0.40 -13.09 12.85
N SER A 93 -0.11 -11.87 12.94
CA SER A 93 0.43 -10.88 13.86
C SER A 93 0.31 -11.37 15.30
N THR A 94 1.38 -11.24 16.06
CA THR A 94 1.41 -11.43 17.51
C THR A 94 1.13 -10.13 18.26
N ILE A 95 1.17 -9.00 17.55
CA ILE A 95 0.83 -7.67 18.09
C ILE A 95 -0.68 -7.61 18.30
N LYS A 96 -1.11 -7.24 19.49
CA LYS A 96 -2.54 -7.16 19.83
C LYS A 96 -3.16 -5.81 19.57
N GLU A 97 -2.35 -4.77 19.60
CA GLU A 97 -2.78 -3.38 19.49
C GLU A 97 -1.81 -2.60 18.60
N LYS A 98 -2.33 -1.90 17.61
CA LYS A 98 -1.58 -0.97 16.75
C LYS A 98 -1.41 0.38 17.45
N ALA A 99 -0.58 1.26 16.88
CA ALA A 99 -0.52 2.65 17.27
C ALA A 99 -1.94 3.27 17.36
N PHE A 100 -2.13 4.16 18.33
CA PHE A 100 -3.41 4.84 18.61
C PHE A 100 -4.55 3.93 19.11
N GLY A 101 -4.25 2.76 19.70
CA GLY A 101 -5.26 1.91 20.34
C GLY A 101 -6.13 1.07 19.39
N HIS A 102 -5.76 0.97 18.12
CA HIS A 102 -6.51 0.13 17.19
C HIS A 102 -6.24 -1.35 17.42
N VAL A 103 -7.31 -2.14 17.57
CA VAL A 103 -7.20 -3.59 17.75
C VAL A 103 -6.64 -4.23 16.46
N GLN A 104 -5.64 -5.09 16.66
CA GLN A 104 -5.03 -5.84 15.57
C GLN A 104 -5.78 -7.16 15.35
N GLU A 105 -6.40 -7.30 14.18
CA GLU A 105 -7.10 -8.52 13.80
C GLU A 105 -6.30 -9.33 12.78
N ASN A 106 -6.39 -10.65 12.89
CA ASN A 106 -5.86 -11.59 11.89
C ASN A 106 -6.99 -12.06 10.97
N PHE A 107 -6.82 -11.87 9.67
CA PHE A 107 -7.77 -12.27 8.65
C PHE A 107 -7.07 -12.67 7.34
N PRO A 108 -7.71 -13.46 6.46
CA PRO A 108 -7.11 -13.85 5.18
C PRO A 108 -6.74 -12.64 4.31
N ARG A 109 -5.62 -12.72 3.60
CA ARG A 109 -5.09 -11.68 2.69
C ARG A 109 -4.82 -10.34 3.37
N LYS A 110 -4.47 -10.37 4.67
CA LYS A 110 -4.10 -9.20 5.45
C LYS A 110 -2.89 -8.51 4.82
N ASN A 111 -2.93 -7.18 4.75
CA ASN A 111 -1.91 -6.31 4.15
C ASN A 111 -1.65 -6.51 2.64
N TRP A 112 -2.39 -7.36 1.93
CA TRP A 112 -2.25 -7.50 0.49
C TRP A 112 -2.59 -6.19 -0.26
N SER A 113 -3.54 -5.43 0.25
CA SER A 113 -4.00 -4.18 -0.38
C SER A 113 -3.18 -2.94 0.00
N SER A 114 -2.10 -3.07 0.77
CA SER A 114 -1.24 -1.93 1.14
C SER A 114 -0.23 -1.55 0.07
N LEU A 115 0.17 -2.51 -0.77
CA LEU A 115 0.91 -2.31 -2.02
C LEU A 115 0.24 -3.11 -3.14
N ILE A 116 -0.23 -2.42 -4.18
CA ILE A 116 -0.96 -3.05 -5.29
C ILE A 116 -0.37 -2.56 -6.61
N MET A 117 0.03 -3.48 -7.47
CA MET A 117 0.23 -3.22 -8.88
C MET A 117 -1.08 -3.52 -9.61
N TRP A 118 -1.77 -2.48 -10.05
CA TRP A 118 -3.03 -2.56 -10.77
C TRP A 118 -2.79 -2.71 -12.28
N ASN A 119 -3.24 -3.81 -12.88
CA ASN A 119 -3.50 -3.86 -14.31
C ASN A 119 -4.86 -3.20 -14.56
N CYS A 120 -4.88 -1.87 -14.69
CA CYS A 120 -6.12 -1.12 -14.83
C CYS A 120 -6.92 -1.56 -16.07
N ALA A 121 -6.24 -2.05 -17.12
CA ALA A 121 -6.86 -2.51 -18.37
C ALA A 121 -7.50 -3.90 -18.26
N HIS A 122 -7.19 -4.68 -17.21
CA HIS A 122 -7.72 -6.04 -17.07
C HIS A 122 -9.25 -6.06 -16.96
N PRO A 123 -9.96 -6.92 -17.73
CA PRO A 123 -11.43 -6.93 -17.75
C PRO A 123 -12.09 -7.05 -16.37
N SER A 124 -11.55 -7.87 -15.48
CA SER A 124 -12.11 -8.10 -14.15
C SER A 124 -12.09 -6.84 -13.27
N ASN A 125 -11.17 -5.91 -13.52
CA ASN A 125 -11.11 -4.63 -12.80
C ASN A 125 -12.21 -3.64 -13.23
N ARG A 126 -12.97 -3.94 -14.29
CA ARG A 126 -14.19 -3.16 -14.66
C ARG A 126 -15.27 -3.22 -13.60
N THR A 127 -15.25 -4.22 -12.72
CA THR A 127 -16.13 -4.32 -11.56
C THR A 127 -15.93 -3.17 -10.57
N LEU A 128 -14.72 -2.58 -10.52
CA LEU A 128 -14.38 -1.48 -9.61
C LEU A 128 -14.91 -0.15 -10.15
N THR A 129 -16.25 -0.06 -10.28
CA THR A 129 -16.94 1.21 -10.55
C THR A 129 -17.04 2.04 -9.27
N PRO A 130 -17.28 3.36 -9.35
CA PRO A 130 -17.56 4.18 -8.17
C PRO A 130 -18.68 3.63 -7.30
N GLU A 131 -19.77 3.16 -7.90
CA GLU A 131 -20.93 2.60 -7.20
C GLU A 131 -20.52 1.37 -6.39
N TYR A 132 -19.79 0.44 -7.00
CA TYR A 132 -19.30 -0.75 -6.32
C TYR A 132 -18.31 -0.40 -5.21
N CYS A 133 -17.31 0.44 -5.49
CA CYS A 133 -16.33 0.84 -4.50
C CYS A 133 -16.93 1.59 -3.31
N ASN A 134 -18.01 2.35 -3.50
CA ASN A 134 -18.69 3.07 -2.44
C ASN A 134 -19.57 2.14 -1.58
N SER A 135 -20.12 1.04 -2.13
CA SER A 135 -21.11 0.20 -1.45
C SER A 135 -20.58 -1.15 -0.96
N ALA A 136 -19.56 -1.70 -1.61
CA ALA A 136 -19.01 -3.03 -1.28
C ALA A 136 -18.52 -3.11 0.18
N GLU A 137 -18.65 -4.28 0.80
CA GLU A 137 -18.14 -4.50 2.15
C GLU A 137 -16.61 -4.39 2.20
N PRO A 138 -16.02 -3.88 3.30
CA PRO A 138 -14.56 -3.73 3.45
C PRO A 138 -13.79 -4.99 3.08
N ARG A 139 -14.28 -6.15 3.53
CA ARG A 139 -13.66 -7.45 3.25
C ARG A 139 -13.67 -7.82 1.77
N GLU A 140 -14.69 -7.40 1.02
CA GLU A 140 -14.80 -7.68 -0.42
C GLU A 140 -13.72 -6.95 -1.18
N LEU A 141 -13.51 -5.68 -0.86
CA LEU A 141 -12.47 -4.85 -1.46
C LEU A 141 -11.07 -5.31 -1.04
N HIS A 142 -10.78 -5.31 0.27
CA HIS A 142 -9.42 -5.59 0.77
C HIS A 142 -8.94 -7.01 0.50
N ARG A 143 -9.85 -7.97 0.31
CA ARG A 143 -9.53 -9.35 -0.05
C ARG A 143 -9.65 -9.62 -1.53
N PHE A 144 -9.91 -8.60 -2.36
CA PHE A 144 -10.07 -8.73 -3.82
C PHE A 144 -11.09 -9.81 -4.20
N LEU A 145 -12.25 -9.87 -3.50
CA LEU A 145 -13.22 -10.95 -3.74
C LEU A 145 -13.95 -10.83 -5.10
N HIS A 146 -13.77 -9.72 -5.81
CA HIS A 146 -14.23 -9.56 -7.20
C HIS A 146 -13.31 -10.27 -8.21
N LEU A 147 -12.14 -10.78 -7.77
CA LEU A 147 -11.18 -11.50 -8.59
C LEU A 147 -11.13 -12.97 -8.19
N LYS A 148 -10.83 -13.84 -9.16
CA LYS A 148 -10.45 -15.21 -8.91
C LYS A 148 -9.00 -15.27 -8.42
N ASP A 149 -8.63 -16.34 -7.72
CA ASP A 149 -7.26 -16.50 -7.16
C ASP A 149 -6.17 -16.50 -8.23
N GLU A 150 -6.46 -17.07 -9.40
CA GLU A 150 -5.56 -17.10 -10.56
C GLU A 150 -5.36 -15.73 -11.23
N GLU A 151 -6.23 -14.76 -10.98
CA GLU A 151 -6.10 -13.38 -11.48
C GLU A 151 -5.27 -12.48 -10.56
N ILE A 152 -4.84 -13.01 -9.40
CA ILE A 152 -4.04 -12.28 -8.42
C ILE A 152 -2.59 -12.80 -8.47
N GLY A 153 -1.70 -12.02 -9.09
CA GLY A 153 -0.28 -12.30 -9.14
C GLY A 153 0.46 -12.03 -7.83
N SER A 154 1.68 -12.51 -7.74
CA SER A 154 2.56 -12.29 -6.59
C SER A 154 3.71 -11.36 -6.94
N ILE A 155 4.06 -10.45 -6.03
CA ILE A 155 5.30 -9.68 -6.01
C ILE A 155 6.17 -10.16 -4.84
N ASP A 156 7.50 -10.03 -4.96
CA ASP A 156 8.41 -10.35 -3.85
C ASP A 156 8.06 -9.52 -2.62
N LEU A 157 7.99 -10.17 -1.45
CA LEU A 157 7.69 -9.54 -0.17
C LEU A 157 8.67 -8.42 0.20
N ARG A 158 9.88 -8.39 -0.41
CA ARG A 158 10.84 -7.30 -0.20
C ARG A 158 10.27 -5.90 -0.50
N TRP A 159 9.26 -5.81 -1.36
CA TRP A 159 8.62 -4.56 -1.76
C TRP A 159 7.54 -4.05 -0.79
N ASN A 160 7.16 -4.89 0.17
CA ASN A 160 6.21 -4.54 1.23
C ASN A 160 6.64 -5.21 2.54
N TRP A 161 7.87 -4.90 3.00
CA TRP A 161 8.44 -5.52 4.18
C TRP A 161 7.84 -4.92 5.43
N LEU A 162 7.03 -5.71 6.16
CA LEU A 162 6.27 -5.24 7.31
C LEU A 162 7.17 -5.04 8.53
N VAL A 163 7.39 -3.79 8.90
CA VAL A 163 8.14 -3.42 10.11
C VAL A 163 7.36 -3.88 11.35
N ASP A 164 8.06 -4.38 12.36
CA ASP A 164 7.56 -4.99 13.60
C ASP A 164 6.83 -6.34 13.44
N GLU A 165 6.54 -6.77 12.21
CA GLU A 165 5.94 -8.08 11.94
C GLU A 165 6.98 -9.08 11.42
N TYR A 166 8.00 -8.60 10.70
CA TYR A 166 9.08 -9.40 10.13
C TYR A 166 10.42 -9.01 10.73
N GLU A 167 11.34 -9.98 10.76
CA GLU A 167 12.73 -9.72 11.15
C GLU A 167 13.41 -8.75 10.17
N TYR A 168 14.55 -8.19 10.60
CA TYR A 168 15.32 -7.28 9.75
C TYR A 168 15.75 -7.95 8.44
N ARG A 169 15.53 -7.23 7.34
CA ARG A 169 15.93 -7.64 5.99
C ARG A 169 16.74 -6.54 5.31
N GLU A 170 17.99 -6.83 4.98
CA GLU A 170 18.92 -5.85 4.40
C GLU A 170 18.53 -5.42 2.97
N ASP A 171 18.03 -6.37 2.16
CA ASP A 171 17.63 -6.15 0.76
C ASP A 171 16.15 -5.77 0.60
N ALA A 172 15.50 -5.26 1.66
CA ALA A 172 14.14 -4.76 1.53
C ALA A 172 14.08 -3.63 0.49
N GLY A 173 13.16 -3.73 -0.47
CA GLY A 173 12.94 -2.69 -1.49
C GLY A 173 12.07 -1.56 -0.98
N ALA A 174 11.17 -1.87 -0.03
CA ALA A 174 10.40 -0.88 0.71
C ALA A 174 10.00 -1.42 2.08
N LEU A 175 10.11 -0.58 3.11
CA LEU A 175 9.63 -0.85 4.46
C LEU A 175 8.23 -0.28 4.64
N HIS A 176 7.35 -1.04 5.26
CA HIS A 176 5.98 -0.64 5.54
C HIS A 176 5.73 -0.60 7.05
N PHE A 177 5.48 0.58 7.59
CA PHE A 177 5.27 0.82 9.02
C PHE A 177 3.80 0.59 9.41
N THR A 178 3.29 -0.61 9.11
CA THR A 178 1.86 -0.98 9.24
C THR A 178 1.31 -0.88 10.67
N ASN A 179 2.17 -0.93 11.69
CA ASN A 179 1.79 -0.83 13.10
C ASN A 179 2.01 0.58 13.70
N GLY A 180 2.39 1.53 12.86
CA GLY A 180 2.80 2.88 13.22
C GLY A 180 4.30 3.07 13.03
N GLY A 181 4.75 4.30 12.93
CA GLY A 181 6.14 4.61 12.63
C GLY A 181 6.99 4.89 13.87
N PRO A 182 8.31 5.06 13.69
CA PRO A 182 9.29 5.17 14.77
C PRO A 182 9.27 6.51 15.52
N TRP A 183 8.34 7.37 15.25
CA TRP A 183 8.22 8.71 15.87
C TRP A 183 7.87 8.69 17.36
N CYS A 184 7.46 7.54 17.90
CA CYS A 184 7.18 7.40 19.32
C CYS A 184 8.33 6.75 20.08
N ASP A 185 9.06 5.80 19.46
CA ASP A 185 10.17 5.07 20.05
C ASP A 185 10.93 4.30 18.98
N ILE A 186 12.27 4.25 19.07
CA ILE A 186 13.11 3.46 18.16
C ILE A 186 13.26 2.07 18.74
N LYS A 187 12.66 1.07 18.11
CA LYS A 187 12.64 -0.33 18.57
C LYS A 187 13.50 -1.25 17.71
N THR A 188 13.63 -0.94 16.43
CA THR A 188 14.20 -1.85 15.43
C THR A 188 15.30 -1.18 14.59
N LYS A 189 16.06 -1.98 13.83
CA LYS A 189 17.00 -1.45 12.82
C LYS A 189 16.28 -0.73 11.69
N GLN A 190 15.06 -1.14 11.35
CA GLN A 190 14.22 -0.49 10.35
C GLN A 190 13.78 0.91 10.79
N ASP A 191 13.54 1.11 12.09
CA ASP A 191 13.26 2.44 12.64
C ASP A 191 14.48 3.37 12.48
N LEU A 192 15.70 2.86 12.66
CA LEU A 192 16.91 3.63 12.41
C LEU A 192 17.03 4.01 10.92
N GLN A 193 16.67 3.12 9.98
CA GLN A 193 16.67 3.42 8.55
C GLN A 193 15.73 4.57 8.20
N TYR A 194 14.59 4.68 8.90
CA TYR A 194 13.68 5.82 8.76
C TYR A 194 14.38 7.16 9.06
N TYR A 195 15.09 7.25 10.19
CA TYR A 195 15.80 8.48 10.56
C TYR A 195 17.02 8.76 9.67
N GLN A 196 17.74 7.73 9.25
CA GLN A 196 18.83 7.85 8.30
C GLN A 196 18.37 8.42 6.96
N MET A 197 17.24 7.91 6.43
CA MET A 197 16.67 8.41 5.18
C MET A 197 16.19 9.86 5.33
N ARG A 198 15.57 10.24 6.44
CA ARG A 198 15.20 11.63 6.72
C ARG A 198 16.41 12.57 6.67
N ALA A 199 17.52 12.16 7.30
CA ALA A 199 18.78 12.93 7.28
C ALA A 199 19.34 13.06 5.85
N ILE A 200 19.36 11.95 5.09
CA ILE A 200 19.82 11.96 3.69
C ILE A 200 18.98 12.91 2.82
N LEU A 201 17.68 12.96 3.05
CA LEU A 201 16.74 13.77 2.26
C LEU A 201 16.58 15.20 2.79
N GLY A 202 17.26 15.56 3.88
CA GLY A 202 17.16 16.90 4.49
C GLY A 202 15.75 17.20 5.04
N ILE A 203 15.01 16.19 5.49
CA ILE A 203 13.66 16.34 6.04
C ILE A 203 13.76 16.52 7.56
N ASP A 204 14.11 17.73 8.01
CA ASP A 204 14.43 18.00 9.42
C ASP A 204 13.24 18.46 10.28
N LYS A 205 12.04 18.64 9.71
CA LYS A 205 10.88 19.18 10.44
C LYS A 205 9.68 18.22 10.44
N TRP A 206 9.10 18.10 11.63
CA TRP A 206 7.79 17.49 11.91
C TRP A 206 6.67 18.34 11.36
#